data_1faf37b1a6b3fce0a559747d46824d2b
#
_entry.id   1faf37b1a6b3fce0a559747d46824d2b
#
_cell.length_a   1.000
_cell.length_b   1.000
_cell.length_c   1.000
_cell.angle_alpha   90.00
_cell.angle_beta   90.00
_cell.angle_gamma   90.00
#
_symmetry.space_group_name_H-M   'P 1'
#
loop_
_entity.id
_entity.type
_entity.pdbx_description
1 polymer ?
#
loop_
_entity_poly.entity_id
_entity_poly.type
_entity_poly.pdbx_seq_one_letter_code
_entity_poly.pdbx_strand_id
1 'polypeptide(L)'
;VFIGEWVYISSDSMLPTLRTGNLVWNSKLTYGALMPQRMKETPILNLLCLVPTIAQKDKQRNWGNHRMWGYSSPQRMDVIIFKWANDDSPLYIKRIIGMPKDTVLIANGKVYINHEPIEEKGKRITSYDNYGPFIIDDNCYFVMGDFRLNSLDSRHKGVVPFHCIAGKATYKLWNFKENSSLCTAIE
;
A
#
# COMPACT_ATOMS: atom_id res chain seq x y z
N VAL A 1 -2.13 -7.71 15.73
CA VAL A 1 -1.22 -8.22 14.70
C VAL A 1 -1.96 -8.63 13.45
N PHE A 2 -3.06 -9.42 13.53
CA PHE A 2 -3.77 -9.94 12.35
C PHE A 2 -4.94 -9.07 11.88
N ILE A 3 -5.55 -8.26 12.75
CA ILE A 3 -6.75 -7.48 12.45
C ILE A 3 -6.38 -6.18 11.71
N GLY A 4 -5.43 -5.46 12.24
CA GLY A 4 -4.98 -4.19 11.69
C GLY A 4 -3.95 -3.51 12.59
N GLU A 5 -3.48 -2.36 12.16
CA GLU A 5 -2.52 -1.54 12.89
C GLU A 5 -2.70 -0.06 12.53
N TRP A 6 -2.27 0.79 13.45
CA TRP A 6 -2.19 2.23 13.20
C TRP A 6 -0.89 2.56 12.47
N VAL A 7 -1.00 3.30 11.39
CA VAL A 7 0.15 3.74 10.58
C VAL A 7 0.20 5.26 10.59
N TYR A 8 1.34 5.80 11.01
CA TYR A 8 1.61 7.23 10.96
C TYR A 8 2.07 7.64 9.56
N ILE A 9 1.47 8.70 9.01
CA ILE A 9 1.81 9.22 7.68
C ILE A 9 2.96 10.22 7.83
N SER A 10 4.10 9.89 7.24
CA SER A 10 5.33 10.68 7.29
C SER A 10 5.58 11.51 6.03
N SER A 11 4.77 11.36 4.97
CA SER A 11 4.96 12.05 3.69
C SER A 11 3.66 12.64 3.14
N ASP A 12 3.78 13.66 2.32
CA ASP A 12 2.65 14.36 1.69
C ASP A 12 2.27 13.79 0.32
N SER A 13 2.78 12.63 -0.06
CA SER A 13 2.54 12.02 -1.38
C SER A 13 1.08 11.67 -1.67
N MET A 14 0.22 11.67 -0.66
CA MET A 14 -1.21 11.38 -0.74
C MET A 14 -2.08 12.63 -0.51
N LEU A 15 -1.52 13.83 -0.58
CA LEU A 15 -2.30 15.07 -0.56
C LEU A 15 -3.28 15.12 -1.75
N PRO A 16 -4.48 15.62 -1.55
CA PRO A 16 -5.06 16.17 -0.33
C PRO A 16 -5.74 15.15 0.58
N THR A 17 -5.82 13.87 0.16
CA THR A 17 -6.52 12.80 0.89
C THR A 17 -5.90 12.55 2.26
N LEU A 18 -4.57 12.40 2.30
CA LEU A 18 -3.81 12.20 3.53
C LEU A 18 -2.65 13.19 3.59
N ARG A 19 -2.40 13.71 4.79
CA ARG A 19 -1.31 14.66 5.09
C ARG A 19 -0.32 14.04 6.06
N THR A 20 0.89 14.51 6.03
CA THR A 20 1.88 14.23 7.09
C THR A 20 1.28 14.55 8.46
N GLY A 21 1.39 13.61 9.40
CA GLY A 21 0.80 13.72 10.73
C GLY A 21 -0.53 13.00 10.91
N ASN A 22 -1.16 12.52 9.83
CA ASN A 22 -2.35 11.69 9.95
C ASN A 22 -1.99 10.32 10.55
N LEU A 23 -2.88 9.79 11.37
CA LEU A 23 -2.89 8.41 11.83
C LEU A 23 -3.98 7.66 11.07
N VAL A 24 -3.59 6.59 10.38
CA VAL A 24 -4.46 5.84 9.47
C VAL A 24 -4.58 4.40 9.95
N TRP A 25 -5.82 3.87 9.93
CA TRP A 25 -6.05 2.47 10.22
C TRP A 25 -5.78 1.61 8.99
N ASN A 26 -4.76 0.74 9.10
CA ASN A 26 -4.46 -0.30 8.14
C ASN A 26 -5.27 -1.57 8.46
N SER A 27 -6.34 -1.80 7.72
CA SER A 27 -7.14 -3.02 7.86
C SER A 27 -6.47 -4.18 7.12
N LYS A 28 -5.89 -5.10 7.87
CA LYS A 28 -5.26 -6.31 7.32
C LYS A 28 -6.28 -7.37 6.92
N LEU A 29 -7.42 -7.41 7.62
CA LEU A 29 -8.49 -8.38 7.35
C LEU A 29 -9.18 -8.15 6.01
N THR A 30 -9.20 -6.91 5.50
CA THR A 30 -9.87 -6.59 4.24
C THR A 30 -9.40 -7.50 3.12
N TYR A 31 -8.09 -7.63 2.94
CA TYR A 31 -7.48 -8.45 1.89
C TYR A 31 -6.89 -9.76 2.42
N GLY A 32 -7.07 -10.04 3.72
CA GLY A 32 -6.44 -11.13 4.45
C GLY A 32 -5.06 -10.75 4.98
N ALA A 33 -4.83 -11.02 6.25
CA ALA A 33 -3.56 -10.73 6.90
C ALA A 33 -2.43 -11.59 6.31
N LEU A 34 -1.26 -10.98 6.09
CA LEU A 34 -0.04 -11.70 5.76
C LEU A 34 0.39 -12.52 6.97
N MET A 35 0.63 -13.81 6.76
CA MET A 35 1.19 -14.68 7.79
C MET A 35 2.66 -14.37 8.00
N PRO A 36 3.16 -14.43 9.25
CA PRO A 36 4.57 -14.26 9.52
C PRO A 36 5.42 -15.23 8.70
N GLN A 37 6.47 -14.74 8.10
CA GLN A 37 7.39 -15.57 7.32
C GLN A 37 8.44 -16.25 8.20
N ARG A 38 8.66 -15.72 9.42
CA ARG A 38 9.67 -16.17 10.38
C ARG A 38 9.15 -16.13 11.81
N MET A 39 9.76 -16.94 12.67
CA MET A 39 9.42 -16.96 14.12
C MET A 39 9.59 -15.58 14.76
N LYS A 40 10.62 -14.82 14.35
CA LYS A 40 10.90 -13.47 14.86
C LYS A 40 9.73 -12.49 14.67
N GLU A 41 8.91 -12.70 13.66
CA GLU A 41 7.76 -11.82 13.32
C GLU A 41 6.51 -12.14 14.16
N THR A 42 6.51 -13.26 14.87
CA THR A 42 5.39 -13.65 15.74
C THR A 42 5.61 -13.14 17.16
N PRO A 43 4.61 -12.51 17.81
CA PRO A 43 4.78 -11.90 19.14
C PRO A 43 5.24 -12.87 20.24
N ILE A 44 4.79 -14.11 20.20
CA ILE A 44 5.10 -15.13 21.23
C ILE A 44 6.39 -15.88 20.87
N LEU A 45 6.55 -16.28 19.60
CA LEU A 45 7.71 -17.06 19.16
C LEU A 45 8.99 -16.21 19.06
N ASN A 46 8.85 -14.89 18.96
CA ASN A 46 9.99 -13.96 19.02
C ASN A 46 10.82 -14.11 20.28
N LEU A 47 10.20 -14.49 21.41
CA LEU A 47 10.90 -14.72 22.66
C LEU A 47 11.92 -15.88 22.55
N LEU A 48 11.63 -16.90 21.73
CA LEU A 48 12.56 -18.01 21.46
C LEU A 48 13.77 -17.57 20.63
N CYS A 49 13.63 -16.49 19.84
CA CYS A 49 14.75 -15.93 19.07
C CYS A 49 15.78 -15.17 19.92
N LEU A 50 15.58 -15.02 21.24
CA LEU A 50 16.60 -14.54 22.16
C LEU A 50 17.77 -15.53 22.31
N VAL A 51 17.53 -16.82 21.97
CA VAL A 51 18.60 -17.84 21.94
C VAL A 51 19.33 -17.75 20.60
N PRO A 52 20.65 -17.46 20.58
CA PRO A 52 21.41 -17.22 19.33
C PRO A 52 21.33 -18.34 18.31
N THR A 53 21.32 -19.59 18.77
CA THR A 53 21.24 -20.78 17.90
C THR A 53 19.87 -20.89 17.20
N ILE A 54 18.78 -20.50 17.87
CA ILE A 54 17.43 -20.47 17.30
C ILE A 54 17.31 -19.32 16.31
N ALA A 55 17.83 -18.13 16.65
CA ALA A 55 17.84 -16.96 15.79
C ALA A 55 18.59 -17.19 14.47
N GLN A 56 19.71 -17.92 14.51
CA GLN A 56 20.45 -18.29 13.28
C GLN A 56 19.65 -19.25 12.40
N LYS A 57 19.00 -20.26 12.98
CA LYS A 57 18.13 -21.20 12.24
C LYS A 57 16.91 -20.50 11.67
N ASP A 58 16.35 -19.51 12.37
CA ASP A 58 15.20 -18.74 11.91
C ASP A 58 15.54 -17.85 10.69
N LYS A 59 16.76 -17.31 10.62
CA LYS A 59 17.24 -16.57 9.43
C LYS A 59 17.27 -17.40 8.15
N GLN A 60 17.47 -18.71 8.27
CA GLN A 60 17.53 -19.65 7.13
C GLN A 60 16.15 -20.20 6.76
N ARG A 61 15.15 -20.07 7.66
CA ARG A 61 13.78 -20.53 7.44
C ARG A 61 12.93 -19.40 6.83
N ASN A 62 12.25 -19.70 5.76
CA ASN A 62 11.21 -18.86 5.20
C ASN A 62 9.97 -19.73 5.01
N TRP A 63 8.89 -19.41 5.73
CA TRP A 63 7.62 -20.15 5.66
C TRP A 63 6.82 -19.80 4.41
N GLY A 64 7.36 -18.93 3.54
CA GLY A 64 6.70 -18.48 2.32
C GLY A 64 5.68 -17.37 2.56
N ASN A 65 5.15 -16.87 1.46
CA ASN A 65 4.14 -15.80 1.47
C ASN A 65 2.74 -16.42 1.57
N HIS A 66 2.31 -16.73 2.78
CA HIS A 66 0.94 -17.18 3.04
C HIS A 66 0.09 -16.00 3.50
N ARG A 67 -1.13 -15.93 3.01
CA ARG A 67 -2.12 -14.93 3.38
C ARG A 67 -3.38 -15.63 3.89
N MET A 68 -3.94 -15.10 4.96
CA MET A 68 -5.27 -15.51 5.43
C MET A 68 -6.35 -15.10 4.44
N TRP A 69 -7.53 -15.66 4.54
CA TRP A 69 -8.66 -15.21 3.75
C TRP A 69 -9.07 -13.79 4.15
N GLY A 70 -9.20 -12.93 3.15
CA GLY A 70 -9.81 -11.61 3.29
C GLY A 70 -11.29 -11.67 2.96
N TYR A 71 -12.05 -10.69 3.44
CA TYR A 71 -13.46 -10.58 3.10
C TYR A 71 -13.69 -9.79 1.79
N SER A 72 -12.65 -9.19 1.23
CA SER A 72 -12.69 -8.45 -0.03
C SER A 72 -11.39 -8.62 -0.80
N SER A 73 -11.42 -8.40 -2.10
CA SER A 73 -10.24 -8.24 -2.95
C SER A 73 -9.94 -6.76 -3.18
N PRO A 74 -8.68 -6.39 -3.50
CA PRO A 74 -8.34 -5.02 -3.85
C PRO A 74 -9.18 -4.52 -5.03
N GLN A 75 -9.64 -3.29 -4.94
CA GLN A 75 -10.45 -2.62 -5.96
C GLN A 75 -9.74 -1.37 -6.46
N ARG A 76 -10.11 -0.92 -7.67
CA ARG A 76 -9.66 0.36 -8.19
C ARG A 76 -10.09 1.48 -7.25
N MET A 77 -9.22 2.46 -7.05
CA MET A 77 -9.33 3.59 -6.13
C MET A 77 -9.13 3.25 -4.65
N ASP A 78 -8.96 1.99 -4.26
CA ASP A 78 -8.56 1.67 -2.88
C ASP A 78 -7.22 2.30 -2.53
N VAL A 79 -7.12 2.87 -1.34
CA VAL A 79 -5.85 3.31 -0.77
C VAL A 79 -5.25 2.14 -0.01
N ILE A 80 -4.05 1.72 -0.43
CA ILE A 80 -3.38 0.55 0.12
C ILE A 80 -2.09 0.91 0.84
N ILE A 81 -1.76 0.10 1.82
CA ILE A 81 -0.48 0.12 2.52
C ILE A 81 0.29 -1.13 2.09
N PHE A 82 1.53 -0.93 1.65
CA PHE A 82 2.33 -2.01 1.08
C PHE A 82 3.83 -1.76 1.25
N LYS A 83 4.63 -2.78 0.94
CA LYS A 83 6.09 -2.71 0.89
C LYS A 83 6.56 -3.23 -0.46
N TRP A 84 7.44 -2.53 -1.17
CA TRP A 84 8.04 -3.09 -2.40
C TRP A 84 8.91 -4.30 -2.09
N ALA A 85 8.91 -5.30 -2.95
CA ALA A 85 9.53 -6.61 -2.70
C ALA A 85 11.03 -6.54 -2.37
N ASN A 86 11.76 -5.60 -2.96
CA ASN A 86 13.21 -5.47 -2.83
C ASN A 86 13.64 -4.22 -2.06
N ASP A 87 12.75 -3.69 -1.22
CA ASP A 87 12.99 -2.43 -0.54
C ASP A 87 12.95 -2.65 0.98
N ASP A 88 14.06 -2.37 1.66
CA ASP A 88 14.11 -2.35 3.12
C ASP A 88 13.45 -1.10 3.72
N SER A 89 12.95 -0.23 2.86
CA SER A 89 12.25 0.99 3.23
C SER A 89 10.99 0.73 4.08
N PRO A 90 10.50 1.77 4.76
CA PRO A 90 9.25 1.71 5.49
C PRO A 90 8.06 1.44 4.55
N LEU A 91 6.90 1.18 5.15
CA LEU A 91 5.64 1.00 4.42
C LEU A 91 5.29 2.21 3.56
N TYR A 92 4.84 1.95 2.35
CA TYR A 92 4.30 2.96 1.44
C TYR A 92 2.78 2.98 1.50
N ILE A 93 2.21 4.14 1.23
CA ILE A 93 0.77 4.31 1.08
C ILE A 93 0.48 4.98 -0.27
N LYS A 94 -0.34 4.33 -1.11
CA LYS A 94 -0.71 4.81 -2.44
C LYS A 94 -2.12 4.34 -2.80
N ARG A 95 -2.66 4.92 -3.87
CA ARG A 95 -3.97 4.55 -4.42
C ARG A 95 -3.81 3.60 -5.59
N ILE A 96 -4.64 2.55 -5.64
CA ILE A 96 -4.73 1.64 -6.79
C ILE A 96 -5.39 2.39 -7.96
N ILE A 97 -4.68 2.46 -9.07
CA ILE A 97 -5.15 3.08 -10.31
C ILE A 97 -5.42 2.01 -11.36
N GLY A 98 -4.52 1.05 -11.52
CA GLY A 98 -4.67 -0.05 -12.47
C GLY A 98 -4.77 -1.39 -11.77
N MET A 99 -5.65 -2.24 -12.29
CA MET A 99 -5.90 -3.60 -11.84
C MET A 99 -5.09 -4.60 -12.70
N PRO A 100 -4.93 -5.87 -12.25
CA PRO A 100 -4.33 -6.90 -13.08
C PRO A 100 -4.94 -6.95 -14.48
N LYS A 101 -4.10 -7.06 -15.51
CA LYS A 101 -4.45 -7.09 -16.96
C LYS A 101 -4.90 -5.76 -17.56
N ASP A 102 -5.00 -4.70 -16.79
CA ASP A 102 -5.26 -3.38 -17.37
C ASP A 102 -4.07 -2.87 -18.17
N THR A 103 -4.38 -2.11 -19.21
CA THR A 103 -3.40 -1.28 -19.93
C THR A 103 -3.45 0.14 -19.37
N VAL A 104 -2.37 0.60 -18.77
CA VAL A 104 -2.23 1.95 -18.21
C VAL A 104 -1.49 2.83 -19.20
N LEU A 105 -2.09 3.98 -19.51
CA LEU A 105 -1.46 5.06 -20.28
C LEU A 105 -1.66 6.38 -19.54
N ILE A 106 -0.61 7.15 -19.38
CA ILE A 106 -0.69 8.52 -18.86
C ILE A 106 -0.24 9.45 -19.99
N ALA A 107 -1.11 10.36 -20.38
CA ALA A 107 -0.82 11.35 -21.41
C ALA A 107 -1.19 12.76 -20.91
N ASN A 108 -0.20 13.65 -20.88
CA ASN A 108 -0.36 15.01 -20.36
C ASN A 108 -1.01 15.05 -18.96
N GLY A 109 -0.61 14.12 -18.11
CA GLY A 109 -1.10 13.98 -16.72
C GLY A 109 -2.49 13.35 -16.58
N LYS A 110 -3.18 13.05 -17.67
CA LYS A 110 -4.45 12.31 -17.67
C LYS A 110 -4.19 10.80 -17.71
N VAL A 111 -4.86 10.07 -16.85
CA VAL A 111 -4.73 8.61 -16.76
C VAL A 111 -5.81 7.94 -17.59
N TYR A 112 -5.40 7.02 -18.44
CA TYR A 112 -6.27 6.18 -19.27
C TYR A 112 -6.07 4.72 -18.85
N ILE A 113 -7.16 4.02 -18.69
CA ILE A 113 -7.19 2.58 -18.43
C ILE A 113 -7.96 1.91 -19.56
N ASN A 114 -7.32 0.95 -20.23
CA ASN A 114 -7.91 0.26 -21.38
C ASN A 114 -8.44 1.22 -22.45
N HIS A 115 -7.69 2.29 -22.72
CA HIS A 115 -8.00 3.38 -23.67
C HIS A 115 -9.09 4.37 -23.19
N GLU A 116 -9.71 4.17 -22.03
CA GLU A 116 -10.72 5.07 -21.49
C GLU A 116 -10.12 5.97 -20.39
N PRO A 117 -10.42 7.29 -20.40
CA PRO A 117 -9.97 8.15 -19.32
C PRO A 117 -10.70 7.78 -18.02
N ILE A 118 -9.94 7.66 -16.94
CA ILE A 118 -10.56 7.40 -15.64
C ILE A 118 -10.93 8.71 -14.95
N GLU A 119 -12.15 8.74 -14.39
CA GLU A 119 -12.55 9.80 -13.46
C GLU A 119 -11.97 9.51 -12.09
N GLU A 120 -11.01 10.31 -11.70
CA GLU A 120 -10.43 10.24 -10.36
C GLU A 120 -11.26 11.09 -9.41
N LYS A 121 -11.97 10.44 -8.51
CA LYS A 121 -12.76 11.13 -7.48
C LYS A 121 -11.83 11.96 -6.57
N GLY A 122 -12.26 13.19 -6.28
CA GLY A 122 -11.55 14.13 -5.41
C GLY A 122 -10.53 14.99 -6.15
N LYS A 123 -9.98 15.97 -5.41
CA LYS A 123 -8.94 16.86 -5.94
C LYS A 123 -7.60 16.14 -5.91
N ARG A 124 -6.99 15.96 -7.06
CA ARG A 124 -5.63 15.48 -7.22
C ARG A 124 -4.72 16.64 -7.61
N ILE A 125 -3.51 16.64 -7.09
CA ILE A 125 -2.47 17.56 -7.58
C ILE A 125 -1.81 16.86 -8.76
N THR A 126 -2.18 17.29 -9.97
CA THR A 126 -1.78 16.65 -11.22
C THR A 126 -0.37 17.02 -11.63
N SER A 127 0.25 16.16 -12.44
CA SER A 127 1.51 16.41 -13.14
C SER A 127 1.25 16.32 -14.66
N TYR A 128 2.18 16.79 -15.45
CA TYR A 128 2.12 16.67 -16.92
C TYR A 128 2.93 15.48 -17.44
N ASP A 129 3.04 14.43 -16.64
CA ASP A 129 3.82 13.24 -16.97
C ASP A 129 3.20 12.47 -18.13
N ASN A 130 4.06 11.76 -18.86
CA ASN A 130 3.69 10.75 -19.83
C ASN A 130 4.26 9.40 -19.39
N TYR A 131 3.47 8.34 -19.47
CA TYR A 131 3.86 6.99 -19.09
C TYR A 131 3.08 5.94 -19.86
N GLY A 132 3.74 4.88 -20.27
CA GLY A 132 3.11 3.75 -20.95
C GLY A 132 3.02 3.91 -22.47
N PRO A 133 2.18 3.09 -23.14
CA PRO A 133 1.25 2.11 -22.54
C PRO A 133 1.98 0.98 -21.82
N PHE A 134 1.44 0.55 -20.68
CA PHE A 134 1.97 -0.53 -19.86
C PHE A 134 0.86 -1.51 -19.49
N ILE A 135 1.05 -2.81 -19.76
CA ILE A 135 0.09 -3.86 -19.38
C ILE A 135 0.51 -4.40 -18.01
N ILE A 136 -0.44 -4.42 -17.07
CA ILE A 136 -0.21 -4.88 -15.70
C ILE A 136 -0.23 -6.41 -15.65
N ASP A 137 0.80 -7.01 -15.07
CA ASP A 137 0.89 -8.46 -14.88
C ASP A 137 -0.22 -9.00 -13.97
N ASP A 138 -0.44 -10.32 -14.03
CA ASP A 138 -1.35 -11.03 -13.13
C ASP A 138 -0.95 -10.82 -11.66
N ASN A 139 -1.95 -10.61 -10.80
CA ASN A 139 -1.76 -10.36 -9.36
C ASN A 139 -0.90 -9.14 -9.02
N CYS A 140 -0.74 -8.20 -9.94
CA CYS A 140 -0.02 -6.95 -9.74
C CYS A 140 -0.98 -5.75 -9.84
N TYR A 141 -0.63 -4.66 -9.18
CA TYR A 141 -1.42 -3.43 -9.14
C TYR A 141 -0.55 -2.23 -9.50
N PHE A 142 -1.09 -1.34 -10.32
CA PHE A 142 -0.47 -0.06 -10.61
C PHE A 142 -0.98 0.98 -9.62
N VAL A 143 -0.09 1.57 -8.84
CA VAL A 143 -0.44 2.48 -7.77
C VAL A 143 0.14 3.86 -8.02
N MET A 144 -0.60 4.91 -7.64
CA MET A 144 -0.13 6.30 -7.72
C MET A 144 -0.44 7.05 -6.43
N GLY A 145 0.38 8.06 -6.15
CA GLY A 145 0.07 9.04 -5.11
C GLY A 145 -0.99 10.03 -5.58
N ASP A 146 -1.78 10.58 -4.66
CA ASP A 146 -2.75 11.62 -4.97
C ASP A 146 -2.05 12.96 -5.27
N PHE A 147 -0.87 13.18 -4.70
CA PHE A 147 0.03 14.28 -5.07
C PHE A 147 1.01 13.83 -6.16
N ARG A 148 0.58 13.89 -7.41
CA ARG A 148 1.31 13.37 -8.59
C ARG A 148 2.72 13.94 -8.76
N LEU A 149 2.92 15.23 -8.43
CA LEU A 149 4.21 15.91 -8.55
C LEU A 149 5.24 15.45 -7.50
N ASN A 150 4.77 14.96 -6.35
CA ASN A 150 5.64 14.55 -5.24
C ASN A 150 5.29 13.14 -4.76
N SER A 151 5.33 12.19 -5.66
CA SER A 151 5.04 10.79 -5.36
C SER A 151 6.02 9.85 -6.03
N LEU A 152 6.71 9.08 -5.22
CA LEU A 152 7.44 7.90 -5.68
C LEU A 152 6.45 6.73 -5.74
N ASP A 153 6.06 6.33 -6.95
CA ASP A 153 5.00 5.36 -7.17
C ASP A 153 5.29 4.45 -8.39
N SER A 154 4.27 3.76 -8.93
CA SER A 154 4.46 2.79 -10.01
C SER A 154 5.02 3.37 -11.31
N ARG A 155 4.92 4.69 -11.51
CA ARG A 155 5.59 5.36 -12.64
C ARG A 155 7.12 5.24 -12.58
N HIS A 156 7.66 5.07 -11.36
CA HIS A 156 9.11 5.04 -11.09
C HIS A 156 9.60 3.66 -10.66
N LYS A 157 8.84 2.96 -9.81
CA LYS A 157 9.23 1.69 -9.18
C LYS A 157 8.54 0.45 -9.77
N GLY A 158 7.62 0.64 -10.72
CA GLY A 158 6.84 -0.46 -11.29
C GLY A 158 5.65 -0.89 -10.43
N VAL A 159 5.01 -1.96 -10.83
CA VAL A 159 3.79 -2.48 -10.21
C VAL A 159 4.03 -3.10 -8.83
N VAL A 160 2.97 -3.18 -8.03
CA VAL A 160 2.98 -3.77 -6.69
C VAL A 160 2.31 -5.15 -6.76
N PRO A 161 3.03 -6.24 -6.50
CA PRO A 161 2.45 -7.58 -6.41
C PRO A 161 1.51 -7.69 -5.21
N PHE A 162 0.45 -8.50 -5.33
CA PHE A 162 -0.55 -8.68 -4.26
C PHE A 162 0.07 -9.11 -2.92
N HIS A 163 1.07 -9.98 -2.96
CA HIS A 163 1.72 -10.45 -1.73
C HIS A 163 2.50 -9.35 -0.98
N CYS A 164 2.78 -8.22 -1.64
CA CYS A 164 3.43 -7.05 -1.03
C CYS A 164 2.45 -6.10 -0.32
N ILE A 165 1.13 -6.27 -0.53
CA ILE A 165 0.11 -5.41 0.08
C ILE A 165 -0.10 -5.83 1.52
N ALA A 166 0.15 -4.92 2.47
CA ALA A 166 -0.06 -5.16 3.90
C ALA A 166 -1.54 -5.06 4.31
N GLY A 167 -2.31 -4.16 3.67
CA GLY A 167 -3.74 -3.99 3.93
C GLY A 167 -4.32 -2.78 3.25
N LYS A 168 -5.59 -2.48 3.57
CA LYS A 168 -6.35 -1.32 3.09
C LYS A 168 -6.36 -0.22 4.14
N ALA A 169 -6.04 1.00 3.73
CA ALA A 169 -6.23 2.19 4.55
C ALA A 169 -7.73 2.55 4.56
N THR A 170 -8.40 2.40 5.69
CA THR A 170 -9.86 2.54 5.78
C THR A 170 -10.32 3.79 6.50
N TYR A 171 -9.65 4.17 7.56
CA TYR A 171 -10.04 5.33 8.37
C TYR A 171 -8.83 6.20 8.68
N LYS A 172 -9.05 7.52 8.62
CA LYS A 172 -8.15 8.55 9.10
C LYS A 172 -8.67 9.05 10.44
N LEU A 173 -7.88 8.90 11.52
CA LEU A 173 -8.35 9.19 12.87
C LEU A 173 -7.84 10.51 13.44
N TRP A 174 -6.65 10.94 13.09
CA TRP A 174 -6.02 12.06 13.79
C TRP A 174 -5.03 12.79 12.89
N ASN A 175 -4.93 14.10 13.12
CA ASN A 175 -3.81 14.89 12.64
C ASN A 175 -3.10 15.52 13.83
N PHE A 176 -1.95 14.98 14.20
CA PHE A 176 -1.15 15.49 15.31
C PHE A 176 -0.68 16.95 15.15
N LYS A 177 -0.65 17.45 13.91
CA LYS A 177 -0.22 18.83 13.61
C LYS A 177 -1.36 19.85 13.67
N GLU A 178 -2.59 19.44 13.40
CA GLU A 178 -3.73 20.35 13.26
C GLU A 178 -4.71 20.27 14.43
N ASN A 179 -4.44 19.42 15.42
CA ASN A 179 -5.31 19.19 16.60
C ASN A 179 -6.80 18.94 16.26
N SER A 180 -7.04 18.43 15.05
CA SER A 180 -8.38 18.12 14.53
C SER A 180 -8.69 16.64 14.73
N SER A 181 -9.66 16.36 15.58
CA SER A 181 -10.11 14.99 15.89
C SER A 181 -11.38 14.66 15.09
N LEU A 182 -11.24 14.08 13.93
CA LEU A 182 -12.38 13.49 13.22
C LEU A 182 -11.96 12.17 12.58
N CYS A 183 -12.64 11.10 12.98
CA CYS A 183 -12.55 9.82 12.28
C CYS A 183 -13.32 9.96 10.97
N THR A 184 -12.61 9.94 9.85
CA THR A 184 -13.23 9.98 8.51
C THR A 184 -12.82 8.76 7.71
N ALA A 185 -13.77 8.17 6.98
CA ALA A 185 -13.46 7.13 6.01
C ALA A 185 -12.58 7.69 4.90
N ILE A 186 -11.67 6.86 4.39
CA ILE A 186 -10.81 7.20 3.25
C ILE A 186 -11.53 6.68 2.00
N GLU A 187 -11.96 7.59 1.14
CA GLU A 187 -12.57 7.30 -0.15
C GLU A 187 -11.53 7.23 -1.28
#